data_27ee32b96e7f96ee451495059210b3ee
#
_entry.id   27ee32b96e7f96ee451495059210b3ee
#
_cell.length_a   1.000
_cell.length_b   1.000
_cell.length_c   1.000
_cell.angle_alpha   90.00
_cell.angle_beta   90.00
_cell.angle_gamma   90.00
#
_symmetry.space_group_name_H-M   'P 1'
#
loop_
_entity.id
_entity.type
_entity.pdbx_description
1 polymer ?
#
loop_
_entity_poly.entity_id
_entity_poly.type
_entity_poly.pdbx_seq_one_letter_code
_entity_poly.pdbx_strand_id
1 'polypeptide(L)'
;FGPAGVGKTLSARRYAHWDSIGPFIARWAARSEDDTKIYAAAHRARTVFYTPEVSATMRALQEDLRHDMIRTERCIEEHLVLHGGHVDHAHGPNPSLLELIIIDESERLTGNAIEWLRDQYDRTGIAMILIGMPGIEKQFTHYPQLYSRLGFAHQYRPLGHDELLFVLERQWRKLGKTLDPDDFTDAQAIAAVERITRGNFRLLERLLPQIQRVLKINELDVITNDVVEAARSTLVIGTT
;
A
#
# COMPACT_ATOMS: atom_id res chain seq x y z
N PHE A 1 -6.38 -1.76 -10.00
CA PHE A 1 -6.63 -0.33 -10.28
C PHE A 1 -7.84 0.16 -9.48
N GLY A 2 -8.04 1.49 -9.40
CA GLY A 2 -9.20 2.05 -8.73
C GLY A 2 -9.04 3.53 -8.42
N PRO A 3 -10.10 4.23 -7.98
CA PRO A 3 -10.05 5.66 -7.70
C PRO A 3 -9.06 6.01 -6.57
N ALA A 4 -8.78 7.30 -6.43
CA ALA A 4 -7.91 7.78 -5.35
C ALA A 4 -8.54 7.53 -3.97
N GLY A 5 -7.71 7.15 -2.99
CA GLY A 5 -8.13 7.04 -1.60
C GLY A 5 -8.87 5.76 -1.22
N VAL A 6 -8.95 4.74 -2.09
CA VAL A 6 -9.57 3.45 -1.77
C VAL A 6 -8.63 2.43 -1.09
N GLY A 7 -7.41 2.81 -0.76
CA GLY A 7 -6.49 1.96 0.00
C GLY A 7 -5.51 1.11 -0.81
N LYS A 8 -5.44 1.23 -2.15
CA LYS A 8 -4.51 0.46 -3.01
C LYS A 8 -3.07 0.47 -2.51
N THR A 9 -2.48 1.65 -2.46
CA THR A 9 -1.11 1.88 -2.00
C THR A 9 -0.88 1.34 -0.59
N LEU A 10 -1.82 1.59 0.33
CA LEU A 10 -1.70 1.15 1.72
C LEU A 10 -1.68 -0.37 1.84
N SER A 11 -2.59 -1.06 1.13
CA SER A 11 -2.65 -2.53 1.11
C SER A 11 -1.36 -3.12 0.56
N ALA A 12 -0.87 -2.58 -0.54
CA ALA A 12 0.36 -3.03 -1.19
C ALA A 12 1.60 -2.81 -0.33
N ARG A 13 1.74 -1.62 0.28
CA ARG A 13 2.85 -1.31 1.20
C ARG A 13 2.85 -2.20 2.44
N ARG A 14 1.67 -2.48 3.00
CA ARG A 14 1.54 -3.39 4.14
C ARG A 14 1.91 -4.82 3.78
N TYR A 15 1.47 -5.31 2.62
CA TYR A 15 1.86 -6.63 2.11
C TYR A 15 3.37 -6.74 1.95
N ALA A 16 4.00 -5.74 1.34
CA ALA A 16 5.44 -5.67 1.12
C ALA A 16 6.24 -5.37 2.40
N HIS A 17 5.61 -5.13 3.55
CA HIS A 17 6.26 -4.60 4.76
C HIS A 17 7.10 -3.33 4.48
N TRP A 18 6.74 -2.56 3.43
CA TRP A 18 7.57 -1.49 2.88
C TRP A 18 7.72 -0.28 3.79
N ASP A 19 6.81 -0.10 4.76
CA ASP A 19 6.92 0.99 5.74
C ASP A 19 8.15 0.83 6.67
N SER A 20 8.66 -0.39 6.82
CA SER A 20 9.91 -0.67 7.55
C SER A 20 11.09 -0.92 6.63
N ILE A 21 10.91 -1.69 5.56
CA ILE A 21 11.99 -2.08 4.63
C ILE A 21 12.46 -0.87 3.81
N GLY A 22 11.55 -0.10 3.21
CA GLY A 22 11.89 1.02 2.34
C GLY A 22 12.80 2.07 2.99
N PRO A 23 12.46 2.62 4.17
CA PRO A 23 13.32 3.56 4.88
C PRO A 23 14.68 2.97 5.29
N PHE A 24 14.74 1.66 5.54
CA PHE A 24 15.98 0.98 5.89
C PHE A 24 16.92 0.88 4.70
N ILE A 25 16.43 0.37 3.57
CA ILE A 25 17.25 0.22 2.36
C ILE A 25 17.66 1.58 1.78
N ALA A 26 16.85 2.62 1.94
CA ALA A 26 17.17 3.97 1.48
C ALA A 26 18.38 4.57 2.23
N ARG A 27 18.54 4.27 3.51
CA ARG A 27 19.62 4.84 4.35
C ARG A 27 20.99 4.25 4.09
N TRP A 28 21.08 3.03 3.58
CA TRP A 28 22.35 2.30 3.41
C TRP A 28 23.27 2.36 4.65
N ALA A 29 22.68 2.16 5.82
CA ALA A 29 23.42 2.09 7.06
C ALA A 29 24.25 0.80 7.16
N ALA A 30 25.33 0.83 7.95
CA ALA A 30 26.02 -0.39 8.32
C ALA A 30 25.06 -1.34 9.04
N ARG A 31 25.22 -2.64 8.80
CA ARG A 31 24.37 -3.68 9.39
C ARG A 31 24.54 -3.71 10.89
N SER A 32 23.45 -3.92 11.62
CA SER A 32 23.46 -4.12 13.06
C SER A 32 22.61 -5.33 13.43
N GLU A 33 22.83 -5.89 14.60
CA GLU A 33 22.00 -6.98 15.14
C GLU A 33 20.55 -6.53 15.38
N ASP A 34 20.33 -5.22 15.57
CA ASP A 34 18.99 -4.62 15.73
C ASP A 34 18.14 -4.67 14.45
N ASP A 35 18.78 -4.91 13.30
CA ASP A 35 18.10 -4.95 11.99
C ASP A 35 17.42 -6.30 11.70
N THR A 36 17.55 -7.27 12.59
CA THR A 36 16.98 -8.63 12.42
C THR A 36 15.48 -8.65 12.11
N LYS A 37 14.70 -7.73 12.68
CA LYS A 37 13.26 -7.61 12.41
C LYS A 37 12.99 -7.18 10.97
N ILE A 38 13.84 -6.33 10.40
CA ILE A 38 13.72 -5.85 9.01
C ILE A 38 14.12 -6.97 8.06
N TYR A 39 15.19 -7.71 8.36
CA TYR A 39 15.60 -8.90 7.60
C TYR A 39 14.51 -9.96 7.58
N ALA A 40 13.88 -10.23 8.72
CA ALA A 40 12.76 -11.17 8.82
C ALA A 40 11.54 -10.68 8.01
N ALA A 41 11.26 -9.37 8.01
CA ALA A 41 10.18 -8.79 7.22
C ALA A 41 10.46 -8.91 5.71
N ALA A 42 11.69 -8.61 5.27
CA ALA A 42 12.10 -8.74 3.88
C ALA A 42 12.03 -10.21 3.40
N HIS A 43 12.51 -11.16 4.20
CA HIS A 43 12.43 -12.58 3.89
C HIS A 43 10.98 -13.09 3.80
N ARG A 44 10.08 -12.58 4.64
CA ARG A 44 8.67 -12.94 4.61
C ARG A 44 7.95 -12.38 3.40
N ALA A 45 8.22 -11.12 3.06
CA ALA A 45 7.54 -10.43 1.97
C ALA A 45 8.12 -10.81 0.60
N ARG A 46 9.44 -10.96 0.48
CA ARG A 46 10.18 -11.16 -0.78
C ARG A 46 9.74 -10.21 -1.89
N THR A 47 9.41 -8.98 -1.50
CA THR A 47 8.71 -8.01 -2.34
C THR A 47 9.43 -6.68 -2.33
N VAL A 48 9.57 -6.08 -3.50
CA VAL A 48 9.94 -4.67 -3.68
C VAL A 48 8.70 -3.87 -4.01
N PHE A 49 8.53 -2.73 -3.36
CA PHE A 49 7.48 -1.76 -3.66
C PHE A 49 8.12 -0.46 -4.16
N TYR A 50 7.76 -0.04 -5.36
CA TYR A 50 8.33 1.13 -6.01
C TYR A 50 7.23 2.08 -6.48
N THR A 51 7.47 3.39 -6.35
CA THR A 51 6.60 4.43 -6.90
C THR A 51 7.43 5.34 -7.80
N PRO A 52 7.19 5.35 -9.12
CA PRO A 52 7.92 6.21 -10.04
C PRO A 52 7.77 7.69 -9.69
N GLU A 53 8.84 8.46 -9.76
CA GLU A 53 8.75 9.92 -9.70
C GLU A 53 8.00 10.48 -10.92
N VAL A 54 7.37 11.65 -10.78
CA VAL A 54 6.56 12.28 -11.83
C VAL A 54 7.38 12.55 -13.09
N SER A 55 8.67 12.87 -12.94
CA SER A 55 9.60 13.20 -14.02
C SER A 55 10.70 12.16 -14.20
N ALA A 56 10.50 10.93 -13.67
CA ALA A 56 11.51 9.89 -13.76
C ALA A 56 11.85 9.55 -15.22
N THR A 57 13.13 9.60 -15.54
CA THR A 57 13.63 9.06 -16.80
C THR A 57 13.65 7.54 -16.76
N MET A 58 13.66 6.89 -17.91
CA MET A 58 13.85 5.45 -18.02
C MET A 58 15.09 4.95 -17.25
N ARG A 59 16.19 5.71 -17.33
CA ARG A 59 17.43 5.39 -16.64
C ARG A 59 17.28 5.47 -15.12
N ALA A 60 16.65 6.51 -14.60
CA ALA A 60 16.39 6.66 -13.17
C ALA A 60 15.53 5.50 -12.65
N LEU A 61 14.45 5.16 -13.34
CA LEU A 61 13.61 4.02 -12.99
C LEU A 61 14.40 2.71 -12.91
N GLN A 62 15.27 2.47 -13.89
CA GLN A 62 16.12 1.27 -13.90
C GLN A 62 17.11 1.24 -12.75
N GLU A 63 17.76 2.37 -12.47
CA GLU A 63 18.74 2.50 -11.40
C GLU A 63 18.08 2.33 -10.02
N ASP A 64 16.96 3.03 -9.79
CA ASP A 64 16.23 2.99 -8.52
C ASP A 64 15.67 1.59 -8.24
N LEU A 65 14.97 1.00 -9.22
CA LEU A 65 14.37 -0.32 -9.03
C LEU A 65 15.43 -1.39 -8.80
N ARG A 66 16.52 -1.37 -9.60
CA ARG A 66 17.64 -2.30 -9.41
C ARG A 66 18.28 -2.16 -8.03
N HIS A 67 18.44 -0.93 -7.58
CA HIS A 67 18.98 -0.63 -6.27
C HIS A 67 18.10 -1.19 -5.14
N ASP A 68 16.79 -0.97 -5.23
CA ASP A 68 15.84 -1.48 -4.24
C ASP A 68 15.78 -3.01 -4.25
N MET A 69 15.85 -3.63 -5.43
CA MET A 69 15.92 -5.09 -5.58
C MET A 69 17.17 -5.65 -4.88
N ILE A 70 18.36 -5.18 -5.24
CA ILE A 70 19.64 -5.67 -4.67
C ILE A 70 19.65 -5.52 -3.15
N ARG A 71 19.17 -4.40 -2.62
CA ARG A 71 19.18 -4.16 -1.17
C ARG A 71 18.17 -5.01 -0.43
N THR A 72 17.01 -5.23 -1.02
CA THR A 72 15.98 -6.13 -0.45
C THR A 72 16.47 -7.57 -0.45
N GLU A 73 17.08 -8.05 -1.54
CA GLU A 73 17.71 -9.37 -1.62
C GLU A 73 18.77 -9.54 -0.54
N ARG A 74 19.59 -8.53 -0.34
CA ARG A 74 20.61 -8.53 0.72
C ARG A 74 20.01 -8.65 2.13
N CYS A 75 18.88 -8.02 2.40
CA CYS A 75 18.16 -8.21 3.66
C CYS A 75 17.64 -9.65 3.80
N ILE A 76 17.18 -10.27 2.71
CA ILE A 76 16.75 -11.67 2.69
C ILE A 76 17.92 -12.62 2.96
N GLU A 77 19.06 -12.40 2.31
CA GLU A 77 20.29 -13.16 2.52
C GLU A 77 20.76 -13.11 3.98
N GLU A 78 20.77 -11.92 4.58
CA GLU A 78 21.14 -11.75 5.99
C GLU A 78 20.23 -12.57 6.91
N HIS A 79 18.90 -12.54 6.63
CA HIS A 79 17.97 -13.38 7.40
C HIS A 79 18.31 -14.86 7.28
N LEU A 80 18.57 -15.35 6.07
CA LEU A 80 18.91 -16.75 5.83
C LEU A 80 20.20 -17.14 6.55
N VAL A 81 21.27 -16.32 6.44
CA VAL A 81 22.55 -16.57 7.12
C VAL A 81 22.39 -16.63 8.63
N LEU A 82 21.65 -15.69 9.23
CA LEU A 82 21.40 -15.66 10.68
C LEU A 82 20.64 -16.89 11.20
N HIS A 83 19.90 -17.58 10.34
CA HIS A 83 19.14 -18.78 10.69
C HIS A 83 19.79 -20.08 10.18
N GLY A 84 21.08 -20.04 9.82
CA GLY A 84 21.84 -21.23 9.38
C GLY A 84 21.52 -21.67 7.95
N GLY A 85 20.83 -20.82 7.18
CA GLY A 85 20.62 -21.03 5.74
C GLY A 85 21.87 -20.71 4.93
N HIS A 86 21.97 -21.30 3.76
CA HIS A 86 23.07 -21.04 2.81
C HIS A 86 22.47 -20.46 1.53
N VAL A 87 23.03 -19.35 1.06
CA VAL A 87 22.69 -18.81 -0.26
C VAL A 87 23.77 -19.29 -1.21
N ASP A 88 23.40 -20.22 -2.09
CA ASP A 88 24.35 -20.76 -3.07
C ASP A 88 24.49 -19.79 -4.25
N HIS A 89 25.61 -19.06 -4.26
CA HIS A 89 25.95 -18.15 -5.36
C HIS A 89 26.71 -18.84 -6.52
N ALA A 90 26.89 -20.17 -6.47
CA ALA A 90 27.83 -20.88 -7.34
C ALA A 90 27.26 -21.42 -8.67
N HIS A 91 25.95 -21.41 -8.86
CA HIS A 91 25.35 -22.12 -10.00
C HIS A 91 24.46 -21.25 -10.89
N GLY A 92 25.06 -20.54 -11.85
CA GLY A 92 24.36 -19.91 -12.97
C GLY A 92 23.64 -18.59 -12.63
N PRO A 93 22.77 -18.08 -13.52
CA PRO A 93 21.96 -16.91 -13.19
C PRO A 93 21.09 -17.26 -11.99
N ASN A 94 21.49 -16.73 -10.83
CA ASN A 94 20.88 -16.99 -9.55
C ASN A 94 19.38 -16.69 -9.66
N PRO A 95 18.49 -17.62 -9.31
CA PRO A 95 17.09 -17.26 -9.18
C PRO A 95 17.03 -16.12 -8.14
N SER A 96 16.44 -15.01 -8.53
CA SER A 96 16.24 -13.87 -7.62
C SER A 96 15.57 -14.37 -6.34
N LEU A 97 16.03 -13.88 -5.19
CA LEU A 97 15.36 -14.13 -3.90
C LEU A 97 14.04 -13.38 -3.78
N LEU A 98 13.78 -12.44 -4.71
CA LEU A 98 12.53 -11.71 -4.82
C LEU A 98 11.49 -12.53 -5.60
N GLU A 99 10.27 -12.46 -5.13
CA GLU A 99 9.12 -13.13 -5.76
C GLU A 99 8.16 -12.14 -6.40
N LEU A 100 8.17 -10.87 -5.95
CA LEU A 100 7.21 -9.87 -6.40
C LEU A 100 7.82 -8.47 -6.49
N ILE A 101 7.46 -7.76 -7.55
CA ILE A 101 7.68 -6.32 -7.71
C ILE A 101 6.32 -5.63 -7.79
N ILE A 102 6.09 -4.63 -6.94
CA ILE A 102 4.88 -3.80 -6.96
C ILE A 102 5.26 -2.42 -7.45
N ILE A 103 4.65 -1.97 -8.54
CA ILE A 103 4.81 -0.61 -9.07
C ILE A 103 3.52 0.16 -8.79
N ASP A 104 3.59 1.15 -7.90
CA ASP A 104 2.47 2.05 -7.64
C ASP A 104 2.50 3.25 -8.59
N GLU A 105 1.34 3.90 -8.78
CA GLU A 105 1.16 5.00 -9.73
C GLU A 105 1.70 4.68 -11.14
N SER A 106 1.38 3.49 -11.63
CA SER A 106 1.89 2.97 -12.90
C SER A 106 1.47 3.79 -14.12
N GLU A 107 0.51 4.71 -13.99
CA GLU A 107 0.17 5.71 -15.00
C GLU A 107 1.31 6.67 -15.31
N ARG A 108 2.33 6.76 -14.44
CA ARG A 108 3.55 7.55 -14.67
C ARG A 108 4.58 6.87 -15.57
N LEU A 109 4.39 5.58 -15.84
CA LEU A 109 5.30 4.81 -16.67
C LEU A 109 5.21 5.26 -18.14
N THR A 110 6.37 5.51 -18.72
CA THR A 110 6.48 5.71 -20.17
C THR A 110 6.39 4.39 -20.93
N GLY A 111 6.11 4.43 -22.24
CA GLY A 111 6.07 3.22 -23.07
C GLY A 111 7.35 2.39 -22.99
N ASN A 112 8.51 3.05 -23.00
CA ASN A 112 9.80 2.36 -22.85
C ASN A 112 9.96 1.69 -21.48
N ALA A 113 9.44 2.32 -20.41
CA ALA A 113 9.44 1.74 -19.08
C ALA A 113 8.55 0.50 -18.99
N ILE A 114 7.39 0.55 -19.61
CA ILE A 114 6.46 -0.58 -19.71
C ILE A 114 7.11 -1.76 -20.43
N GLU A 115 7.75 -1.52 -21.58
CA GLU A 115 8.43 -2.57 -22.34
C GLU A 115 9.64 -3.14 -21.57
N TRP A 116 10.36 -2.31 -20.85
CA TRP A 116 11.46 -2.79 -20.01
C TRP A 116 10.96 -3.66 -18.84
N LEU A 117 9.89 -3.27 -18.16
CA LEU A 117 9.28 -4.10 -17.10
C LEU A 117 8.80 -5.45 -17.65
N ARG A 118 8.19 -5.45 -18.84
CA ARG A 118 7.83 -6.67 -19.53
C ARG A 118 9.05 -7.57 -19.79
N ASP A 119 10.15 -6.99 -20.30
CA ASP A 119 11.39 -7.73 -20.55
C ASP A 119 11.99 -8.28 -19.25
N GLN A 120 11.93 -7.51 -18.16
CA GLN A 120 12.35 -8.00 -16.83
C GLN A 120 11.50 -9.20 -16.39
N TYR A 121 10.18 -9.13 -16.54
CA TYR A 121 9.30 -10.27 -16.23
C TYR A 121 9.67 -11.50 -17.05
N ASP A 122 9.84 -11.35 -18.36
CA ASP A 122 10.18 -12.47 -19.27
C ASP A 122 11.54 -13.11 -18.93
N ARG A 123 12.51 -12.33 -18.44
CA ARG A 123 13.86 -12.81 -18.10
C ARG A 123 13.96 -13.42 -16.72
N THR A 124 13.27 -12.85 -15.74
CA THR A 124 13.46 -13.20 -14.33
C THR A 124 12.35 -14.10 -13.79
N GLY A 125 11.17 -14.07 -14.38
CA GLY A 125 9.98 -14.74 -13.86
C GLY A 125 9.42 -14.12 -12.58
N ILE A 126 9.98 -12.99 -12.10
CA ILE A 126 9.48 -12.30 -10.91
C ILE A 126 8.09 -11.74 -11.20
N ALA A 127 7.10 -12.09 -10.36
CA ALA A 127 5.75 -11.59 -10.51
C ALA A 127 5.68 -10.06 -10.39
N MET A 128 4.75 -9.43 -11.10
CA MET A 128 4.59 -7.97 -11.05
C MET A 128 3.14 -7.59 -10.79
N ILE A 129 2.95 -6.58 -9.93
CA ILE A 129 1.66 -5.91 -9.71
C ILE A 129 1.82 -4.44 -10.14
N LEU A 130 0.99 -4.01 -11.09
CA LEU A 130 0.92 -2.63 -11.54
C LEU A 130 -0.32 -1.98 -10.94
N ILE A 131 -0.12 -0.97 -10.08
CA ILE A 131 -1.20 -0.24 -9.40
C ILE A 131 -1.37 1.11 -10.06
N GLY A 132 -2.60 1.46 -10.41
CA GLY A 132 -2.87 2.75 -11.06
C GLY A 132 -4.30 3.24 -10.88
N MET A 133 -4.57 4.37 -11.50
CA MET A 133 -5.89 5.00 -11.53
C MET A 133 -6.84 4.26 -12.48
N PRO A 134 -8.18 4.49 -12.39
CA PRO A 134 -9.12 3.96 -13.36
C PRO A 134 -8.75 4.38 -14.79
N GLY A 135 -8.79 3.44 -15.71
CA GLY A 135 -8.40 3.66 -17.10
C GLY A 135 -6.99 3.16 -17.45
N ILE A 136 -6.15 2.82 -16.46
CA ILE A 136 -4.83 2.25 -16.72
C ILE A 136 -4.91 0.92 -17.48
N GLU A 137 -5.95 0.15 -17.25
CA GLU A 137 -6.24 -1.09 -17.98
C GLU A 137 -6.40 -0.84 -19.48
N LYS A 138 -7.03 0.30 -19.85
CA LYS A 138 -7.18 0.72 -21.26
C LYS A 138 -5.86 1.20 -21.83
N GLN A 139 -5.05 1.90 -21.05
CA GLN A 139 -3.73 2.33 -21.48
C GLN A 139 -2.86 1.12 -21.83
N PHE A 140 -2.91 0.05 -21.04
CA PHE A 140 -2.11 -1.15 -21.28
C PHE A 140 -2.54 -1.93 -22.53
N THR A 141 -3.77 -1.77 -23.04
CA THR A 141 -4.16 -2.36 -24.33
C THR A 141 -3.36 -1.84 -25.52
N HIS A 142 -2.73 -0.66 -25.40
CA HIS A 142 -1.83 -0.13 -26.41
C HIS A 142 -0.47 -0.85 -26.46
N TYR A 143 -0.21 -1.73 -25.48
CA TYR A 143 1.00 -2.54 -25.38
C TYR A 143 0.65 -4.04 -25.45
N PRO A 144 0.39 -4.60 -26.64
CA PRO A 144 -0.11 -5.98 -26.79
C PRO A 144 0.77 -7.03 -26.12
N GLN A 145 2.09 -6.80 -26.13
CA GLN A 145 3.03 -7.75 -25.53
C GLN A 145 2.96 -7.76 -24.00
N LEU A 146 2.77 -6.60 -23.34
CA LEU A 146 2.47 -6.54 -21.91
C LEU A 146 1.08 -7.14 -21.65
N TYR A 147 0.08 -6.71 -22.42
CA TYR A 147 -1.31 -7.10 -22.21
C TYR A 147 -1.50 -8.63 -22.25
N SER A 148 -0.76 -9.33 -23.11
CA SER A 148 -0.80 -10.81 -23.19
C SER A 148 -0.21 -11.51 -21.95
N ARG A 149 0.48 -10.81 -21.09
CA ARG A 149 1.07 -11.33 -19.83
C ARG A 149 0.27 -10.95 -18.60
N LEU A 150 -0.75 -10.09 -18.74
CA LEU A 150 -1.64 -9.76 -17.64
C LEU A 150 -2.52 -10.95 -17.28
N GLY A 151 -2.34 -11.48 -16.08
CA GLY A 151 -3.11 -12.63 -15.60
C GLY A 151 -4.54 -12.22 -15.20
N PHE A 152 -4.69 -11.10 -14.52
CA PHE A 152 -5.99 -10.54 -14.12
C PHE A 152 -5.89 -9.05 -13.80
N ALA A 153 -7.04 -8.38 -13.80
CA ALA A 153 -7.16 -6.99 -13.37
C ALA A 153 -8.18 -6.89 -12.23
N HIS A 154 -7.73 -6.41 -11.07
CA HIS A 154 -8.58 -6.23 -9.89
C HIS A 154 -8.95 -4.76 -9.71
N GLN A 155 -10.24 -4.50 -9.60
CA GLN A 155 -10.74 -3.15 -9.34
C GLN A 155 -10.96 -2.93 -7.84
N TYR A 156 -10.17 -2.02 -7.25
CA TYR A 156 -10.46 -1.48 -5.93
C TYR A 156 -11.62 -0.51 -6.01
N ARG A 157 -12.58 -0.67 -5.14
CA ARG A 157 -13.75 0.20 -5.01
C ARG A 157 -13.76 0.88 -3.63
N PRO A 158 -14.51 1.97 -3.44
CA PRO A 158 -14.81 2.47 -2.11
C PRO A 158 -15.39 1.36 -1.22
N LEU A 159 -15.19 1.48 0.09
CA LEU A 159 -15.75 0.53 1.06
C LEU A 159 -17.28 0.49 0.94
N GLY A 160 -17.83 -0.71 0.87
CA GLY A 160 -19.25 -0.93 1.04
C GLY A 160 -19.67 -0.77 2.51
N HIS A 161 -20.97 -0.81 2.78
CA HIS A 161 -21.51 -0.64 4.13
C HIS A 161 -20.89 -1.60 5.14
N ASP A 162 -20.91 -2.89 4.87
CA ASP A 162 -20.38 -3.92 5.78
C ASP A 162 -18.86 -3.78 6.00
N GLU A 163 -18.12 -3.43 4.94
CA GLU A 163 -16.70 -3.19 5.03
C GLU A 163 -16.38 -1.95 5.87
N LEU A 164 -17.20 -0.89 5.74
CA LEU A 164 -17.10 0.32 6.55
C LEU A 164 -17.38 0.00 8.02
N LEU A 165 -18.45 -0.73 8.32
CA LEU A 165 -18.78 -1.18 9.68
C LEU A 165 -17.60 -1.93 10.31
N PHE A 166 -17.03 -2.90 9.62
CA PHE A 166 -15.87 -3.66 10.10
C PHE A 166 -14.67 -2.75 10.44
N VAL A 167 -14.42 -1.73 9.60
CA VAL A 167 -13.35 -0.76 9.86
C VAL A 167 -13.68 0.10 11.08
N LEU A 168 -14.93 0.57 11.19
CA LEU A 168 -15.38 1.42 12.30
C LEU A 168 -15.33 0.67 13.64
N GLU A 169 -15.79 -0.57 13.71
CA GLU A 169 -15.69 -1.40 14.92
C GLU A 169 -14.26 -1.47 15.45
N ARG A 170 -13.30 -1.69 14.55
CA ARG A 170 -11.88 -1.72 14.93
C ARG A 170 -11.38 -0.37 15.44
N GLN A 171 -11.86 0.73 14.87
CA GLN A 171 -11.45 2.07 15.29
C GLN A 171 -12.09 2.48 16.61
N TRP A 172 -13.39 2.18 16.82
CA TRP A 172 -14.07 2.40 18.11
C TRP A 172 -13.37 1.63 19.22
N ARG A 173 -13.00 0.38 18.97
CA ARG A 173 -12.25 -0.45 19.93
C ARG A 173 -10.89 0.17 20.29
N LYS A 174 -10.18 0.77 19.35
CA LYS A 174 -8.93 1.48 19.65
C LYS A 174 -9.13 2.72 20.53
N LEU A 175 -10.31 3.32 20.47
CA LEU A 175 -10.72 4.43 21.34
C LEU A 175 -11.26 3.97 22.69
N GLY A 176 -11.22 2.65 22.96
CA GLY A 176 -11.81 2.07 24.18
C GLY A 176 -13.33 2.03 24.17
N LYS A 177 -13.95 2.10 23.00
CA LYS A 177 -15.41 2.14 22.82
C LYS A 177 -15.90 0.90 22.09
N THR A 178 -17.16 0.54 22.32
CA THR A 178 -17.85 -0.52 21.58
C THR A 178 -18.80 0.14 20.59
N LEU A 179 -18.83 -0.33 19.36
CA LEU A 179 -19.79 0.08 18.34
C LEU A 179 -20.93 -0.91 18.34
N ASP A 180 -22.16 -0.41 18.52
CA ASP A 180 -23.39 -1.20 18.43
C ASP A 180 -24.26 -0.65 17.27
N PRO A 181 -24.30 -1.31 16.12
CA PRO A 181 -25.08 -0.84 14.98
C PRO A 181 -26.60 -0.77 15.24
N ASP A 182 -27.10 -1.49 16.26
CA ASP A 182 -28.52 -1.49 16.65
C ASP A 182 -28.83 -0.33 17.62
N ASP A 183 -27.82 0.28 18.24
CA ASP A 183 -28.02 1.51 19.03
C ASP A 183 -28.27 2.71 18.10
N PHE A 184 -29.29 3.50 18.45
CA PHE A 184 -29.73 4.64 17.65
C PHE A 184 -28.63 5.70 17.46
N THR A 185 -27.83 5.96 18.48
CA THR A 185 -26.76 6.97 18.46
C THR A 185 -25.61 6.51 17.57
N ASP A 186 -25.19 5.27 17.72
CA ASP A 186 -24.14 4.67 16.91
C ASP A 186 -24.58 4.55 15.43
N ALA A 187 -25.83 4.13 15.17
CA ALA A 187 -26.40 4.06 13.82
C ALA A 187 -26.37 5.42 13.12
N GLN A 188 -26.71 6.52 13.84
CA GLN A 188 -26.62 7.87 13.29
C GLN A 188 -25.18 8.30 13.01
N ALA A 189 -24.26 7.99 13.90
CA ALA A 189 -22.83 8.27 13.71
C ALA A 189 -22.26 7.52 12.51
N ILE A 190 -22.59 6.22 12.35
CA ILE A 190 -22.21 5.39 11.19
C ILE A 190 -22.74 6.03 9.90
N ALA A 191 -24.03 6.37 9.85
CA ALA A 191 -24.64 6.99 8.68
C ALA A 191 -23.99 8.34 8.31
N ALA A 192 -23.59 9.14 9.32
CA ALA A 192 -22.86 10.37 9.10
C ALA A 192 -21.47 10.11 8.50
N VAL A 193 -20.71 9.16 9.05
CA VAL A 193 -19.40 8.78 8.51
C VAL A 193 -19.51 8.27 7.08
N GLU A 194 -20.49 7.40 6.79
CA GLU A 194 -20.73 6.85 5.45
C GLU A 194 -21.06 7.97 4.44
N ARG A 195 -21.96 8.89 4.79
CA ARG A 195 -22.33 10.04 3.97
C ARG A 195 -21.13 10.96 3.68
N ILE A 196 -20.29 11.22 4.67
CA ILE A 196 -19.13 12.11 4.54
C ILE A 196 -18.04 11.46 3.70
N THR A 197 -17.73 10.20 3.97
CA THR A 197 -16.59 9.52 3.34
C THR A 197 -16.96 8.82 2.04
N ARG A 198 -18.22 8.45 1.85
CA ARG A 198 -18.70 7.63 0.73
C ARG A 198 -17.84 6.38 0.53
N GLY A 199 -17.38 5.79 1.61
CA GLY A 199 -16.49 4.64 1.60
C GLY A 199 -15.06 4.95 1.16
N ASN A 200 -14.67 6.22 0.99
CA ASN A 200 -13.30 6.58 0.66
C ASN A 200 -12.40 6.42 1.89
N PHE A 201 -11.49 5.44 1.82
CA PHE A 201 -10.65 5.07 2.95
C PHE A 201 -9.71 6.20 3.41
N ARG A 202 -9.18 7.02 2.49
CA ARG A 202 -8.35 8.18 2.82
C ARG A 202 -9.13 9.25 3.59
N LEU A 203 -10.39 9.50 3.20
CA LEU A 203 -11.25 10.42 3.94
C LEU A 203 -11.56 9.87 5.33
N LEU A 204 -11.81 8.57 5.43
CA LEU A 204 -12.03 7.90 6.71
C LEU A 204 -10.80 8.04 7.63
N GLU A 205 -9.60 7.75 7.13
CA GLU A 205 -8.36 7.91 7.90
C GLU A 205 -8.11 9.35 8.37
N ARG A 206 -8.60 10.33 7.64
CA ARG A 206 -8.51 11.75 8.04
C ARG A 206 -9.60 12.16 9.02
N LEU A 207 -10.81 11.60 8.89
CA LEU A 207 -11.95 11.94 9.75
C LEU A 207 -11.80 11.37 11.16
N LEU A 208 -11.35 10.13 11.30
CA LEU A 208 -11.24 9.44 12.58
C LEU A 208 -10.37 10.18 13.63
N PRO A 209 -9.17 10.68 13.31
CA PRO A 209 -8.39 11.48 14.24
C PRO A 209 -9.09 12.80 14.64
N GLN A 210 -9.90 13.39 13.76
CA GLN A 210 -10.65 14.60 14.12
C GLN A 210 -11.80 14.26 15.05
N ILE A 211 -12.51 13.15 14.86
CA ILE A 211 -13.51 12.66 15.81
C ILE A 211 -12.86 12.49 17.19
N GLN A 212 -11.72 11.81 17.26
CA GLN A 212 -10.98 11.63 18.53
C GLN A 212 -10.60 12.98 19.16
N ARG A 213 -10.17 13.93 18.37
CA ARG A 213 -9.84 15.29 18.84
C ARG A 213 -11.05 16.02 19.39
N VAL A 214 -12.21 15.96 18.71
CA VAL A 214 -13.46 16.59 19.17
C VAL A 214 -13.91 15.99 20.50
N LEU A 215 -13.89 14.64 20.63
CA LEU A 215 -14.21 13.96 21.88
C LEU A 215 -13.32 14.46 23.03
N LYS A 216 -12.00 14.50 22.80
CA LYS A 216 -11.03 14.88 23.82
C LYS A 216 -11.17 16.34 24.26
N ILE A 217 -11.39 17.29 23.31
CA ILE A 217 -11.49 18.71 23.61
C ILE A 217 -12.77 19.03 24.39
N ASN A 218 -13.87 18.34 24.07
CA ASN A 218 -15.18 18.60 24.68
C ASN A 218 -15.52 17.62 25.81
N GLU A 219 -14.55 16.78 26.23
CA GLU A 219 -14.72 15.78 27.30
C GLU A 219 -15.93 14.86 27.07
N LEU A 220 -16.14 14.45 25.81
CA LEU A 220 -17.27 13.61 25.41
C LEU A 220 -16.88 12.13 25.35
N ASP A 221 -17.78 11.27 25.86
CA ASP A 221 -17.56 9.84 25.87
C ASP A 221 -18.29 9.09 24.76
N VAL A 222 -19.21 9.73 24.05
CA VAL A 222 -20.03 9.09 23.02
C VAL A 222 -19.77 9.76 21.66
N ILE A 223 -19.67 8.95 20.63
CA ILE A 223 -19.53 9.42 19.24
C ILE A 223 -20.92 9.58 18.67
N THR A 224 -21.43 10.82 18.67
CA THR A 224 -22.72 11.17 18.11
C THR A 224 -22.58 11.70 16.68
N ASN A 225 -23.70 11.82 15.96
CA ASN A 225 -23.73 12.52 14.68
C ASN A 225 -23.10 13.93 14.76
N ASP A 226 -23.37 14.67 15.85
CA ASP A 226 -22.85 16.04 16.02
C ASP A 226 -21.34 16.07 16.19
N VAL A 227 -20.76 15.08 16.87
CA VAL A 227 -19.32 14.89 16.99
C VAL A 227 -18.71 14.62 15.61
N VAL A 228 -19.34 13.79 14.80
CA VAL A 228 -18.88 13.48 13.44
C VAL A 228 -18.96 14.71 12.53
N GLU A 229 -20.05 15.48 12.60
CA GLU A 229 -20.19 16.72 11.82
C GLU A 229 -19.22 17.82 12.27
N ALA A 230 -18.98 17.95 13.57
CA ALA A 230 -17.96 18.86 14.10
C ALA A 230 -16.57 18.47 13.60
N ALA A 231 -16.24 17.19 13.61
CA ALA A 231 -14.98 16.67 13.06
C ALA A 231 -14.85 16.95 11.55
N ARG A 232 -15.96 16.79 10.78
CA ARG A 232 -16.01 17.11 9.34
C ARG A 232 -15.68 18.58 9.07
N SER A 233 -16.20 19.51 9.88
CA SER A 233 -16.00 20.94 9.66
C SER A 233 -14.54 21.37 9.65
N THR A 234 -13.67 20.57 10.24
CA THR A 234 -12.21 20.79 10.28
C THR A 234 -11.48 20.16 9.09
N LEU A 235 -12.17 19.38 8.24
CA LEU A 235 -11.58 18.71 7.08
C LEU A 235 -11.73 19.56 5.81
N VAL A 236 -10.61 19.73 5.10
CA VAL A 236 -10.65 20.20 3.72
C VAL A 236 -11.11 19.02 2.84
N ILE A 237 -12.38 18.99 2.51
CA ILE A 237 -12.97 18.00 1.58
C ILE A 237 -13.04 18.68 0.22
N GLY A 238 -12.24 18.18 -0.74
CA GLY A 238 -12.35 18.63 -2.12
C GLY A 238 -13.77 18.29 -2.67
N THR A 239 -14.33 19.17 -3.45
CA THR A 239 -15.54 18.87 -4.24
C THR A 239 -15.21 17.76 -5.24
N THR A 240 -15.84 16.60 -5.05
CA THR A 240 -15.83 15.47 -5.99
C THR A 240 -16.95 15.65 -6.99
#